data_51579ef219cdf090cd339a1fac3dfc16
#
_entry.id   51579ef219cdf090cd339a1fac3dfc16
#
_cell.length_a   1.000
_cell.length_b   1.000
_cell.length_c   1.000
_cell.angle_alpha   90.00
_cell.angle_beta   90.00
_cell.angle_gamma   90.00
#
_symmetry.space_group_name_H-M   'P 1'
#
loop_
_entity.id
_entity.type
_entity.pdbx_description
1 polymer ?
#
loop_
_entity_poly.entity_id
_entity_poly.type
_entity_poly.pdbx_seq_one_letter_code
_entity_poly.pdbx_strand_id
1 'polypeptide(L)'
;MKRLLIAALFTAVVGLGASSALADEKVDVSAVITKADAEQILGVPVKDARGQNKESKDGFYDSEWSYYATKGDKSLVFDFLVGPPGLAATMLSALPTNGGTFTKLEGFGDKAIFYHDKTGLEMMNILKGNTLITIGIHGMPGPTALEQEKQSPQKSCRISKR
;
A
#
# COMPACT_ATOMS: atom_id res chain seq x y z
N MET A 1 -16.18 8.95 -0.14
CA MET A 1 -15.58 9.29 1.17
C MET A 1 -14.47 8.33 1.63
N LYS A 2 -14.44 7.03 1.24
CA LYS A 2 -13.37 6.07 1.64
C LYS A 2 -11.96 6.34 1.03
N ARG A 3 -11.88 7.08 -0.08
CA ARG A 3 -10.59 7.46 -0.70
C ARG A 3 -9.79 8.52 0.10
N LEU A 4 -10.47 9.28 0.98
CA LEU A 4 -9.81 10.28 1.83
C LEU A 4 -9.05 9.65 3.00
N LEU A 5 -9.43 8.45 3.45
CA LEU A 5 -8.81 7.76 4.58
C LEU A 5 -7.40 7.24 4.27
N ILE A 6 -7.19 6.72 3.05
CA ILE A 6 -5.86 6.29 2.61
C ILE A 6 -4.94 7.52 2.49
N ALA A 7 -5.45 8.64 1.96
CA ALA A 7 -4.70 9.89 1.87
C ALA A 7 -4.39 10.48 3.26
N ALA A 8 -5.30 10.36 4.25
CA ALA A 8 -5.09 10.88 5.59
C ALA A 8 -4.03 10.09 6.38
N LEU A 9 -3.93 8.77 6.16
CA LEU A 9 -2.88 7.97 6.80
C LEU A 9 -1.50 8.31 6.24
N PHE A 10 -1.42 8.64 4.95
CA PHE A 10 -0.18 9.12 4.31
C PHE A 10 0.31 10.44 4.90
N THR A 11 -0.59 11.33 5.33
CA THR A 11 -0.20 12.60 5.94
C THR A 11 0.49 12.39 7.30
N ALA A 12 0.15 11.34 8.03
CA ALA A 12 0.79 11.03 9.31
C ALA A 12 2.22 10.46 9.14
N VAL A 13 2.45 9.67 8.08
CA VAL A 13 3.78 9.09 7.79
C VAL A 13 4.70 10.10 7.07
N VAL A 14 4.14 11.00 6.26
CA VAL A 14 4.91 12.00 5.48
C VAL A 14 5.04 13.33 6.20
N GLY A 15 4.27 13.59 7.27
CA GLY A 15 4.36 14.78 8.11
C GLY A 15 5.62 14.88 8.98
N LEU A 16 6.51 13.88 8.96
CA LEU A 16 7.87 14.00 9.47
C LEU A 16 8.68 14.82 8.47
N GLY A 17 8.73 16.09 8.76
CA GLY A 17 9.24 17.21 7.98
C GLY A 17 10.42 16.93 7.07
N ALA A 18 10.45 17.68 5.99
CA ALA A 18 11.50 17.76 5.00
C ALA A 18 12.92 17.75 5.60
N SER A 19 13.48 16.56 5.81
CA SER A 19 14.89 16.37 6.06
C SER A 19 15.36 15.25 5.15
N SER A 20 16.29 15.58 4.29
CA SER A 20 17.05 14.64 3.46
C SER A 20 17.77 13.53 4.24
N ALA A 21 17.57 13.48 5.57
CA ALA A 21 18.17 12.50 6.49
C ALA A 21 17.43 11.15 6.56
N LEU A 22 16.19 11.04 6.07
CA LEU A 22 15.43 9.77 6.12
C LEU A 22 15.86 8.74 5.07
N ALA A 23 16.77 9.11 4.15
CA ALA A 23 17.14 8.24 3.03
C ALA A 23 17.95 7.00 3.42
N ASP A 24 18.50 6.94 4.66
CA ASP A 24 19.30 5.82 5.15
C ASP A 24 18.91 5.39 6.59
N GLU A 25 17.81 5.92 7.13
CA GLU A 25 17.35 5.55 8.47
C GLU A 25 16.60 4.21 8.42
N LYS A 26 17.01 3.26 9.25
CA LYS A 26 16.33 1.97 9.40
C LYS A 26 15.07 2.16 10.22
N VAL A 27 13.91 1.83 9.65
CA VAL A 27 12.62 1.93 10.33
C VAL A 27 12.09 0.54 10.62
N ASP A 28 11.83 0.27 11.89
CA ASP A 28 11.06 -0.91 12.29
C ASP A 28 9.56 -0.63 12.06
N VAL A 29 9.00 -1.23 11.03
CA VAL A 29 7.59 -1.05 10.66
C VAL A 29 6.67 -1.45 11.81
N SER A 30 7.01 -2.46 12.61
CA SER A 30 6.16 -2.90 13.75
C SER A 30 6.04 -1.85 14.86
N ALA A 31 7.01 -0.96 14.97
CA ALA A 31 6.98 0.15 15.92
C ALA A 31 6.17 1.35 15.39
N VAL A 32 5.95 1.43 14.08
CA VAL A 32 5.27 2.56 13.42
C VAL A 32 3.82 2.23 13.10
N ILE A 33 3.55 1.01 12.62
CA ILE A 33 2.21 0.56 12.23
C ILE A 33 1.69 -0.42 13.26
N THR A 34 0.68 0.00 13.99
CA THR A 34 0.06 -0.83 15.03
C THR A 34 -1.08 -1.69 14.49
N LYS A 35 -1.51 -2.67 15.28
CA LYS A 35 -2.71 -3.46 15.00
C LYS A 35 -3.95 -2.58 14.82
N ALA A 36 -4.09 -1.55 15.65
CA ALA A 36 -5.22 -0.62 15.59
C ALA A 36 -5.23 0.18 14.28
N ASP A 37 -4.05 0.58 13.77
CA ASP A 37 -3.94 1.26 12.48
C ASP A 37 -4.35 0.31 11.35
N ALA A 38 -3.92 -0.94 11.39
CA ALA A 38 -4.30 -1.95 10.39
C ALA A 38 -5.82 -2.23 10.40
N GLU A 39 -6.45 -2.30 11.58
CA GLU A 39 -7.90 -2.45 11.72
C GLU A 39 -8.65 -1.25 11.17
N GLN A 40 -8.14 -0.05 11.40
CA GLN A 40 -8.71 1.18 10.85
C GLN A 40 -8.63 1.21 9.32
N ILE A 41 -7.49 0.83 8.74
CA ILE A 41 -7.26 0.81 7.29
C ILE A 41 -8.16 -0.25 6.62
N LEU A 42 -8.17 -1.48 7.13
CA LEU A 42 -8.92 -2.59 6.54
C LEU A 42 -10.41 -2.54 6.85
N GLY A 43 -10.82 -1.77 7.87
CA GLY A 43 -12.20 -1.66 8.33
C GLY A 43 -12.74 -2.96 8.94
N VAL A 44 -11.88 -3.85 9.40
CA VAL A 44 -12.20 -5.15 10.00
C VAL A 44 -11.18 -5.51 11.08
N PRO A 45 -11.55 -6.33 12.10
CA PRO A 45 -10.59 -6.84 13.07
C PRO A 45 -9.50 -7.68 12.40
N VAL A 46 -8.25 -7.50 12.84
CA VAL A 46 -7.09 -8.25 12.32
C VAL A 46 -6.47 -9.14 13.40
N LYS A 47 -5.73 -10.15 12.95
CA LYS A 47 -4.84 -10.97 13.78
C LYS A 47 -3.63 -10.16 14.21
N ASP A 48 -2.83 -10.69 15.13
CA ASP A 48 -1.56 -10.09 15.48
C ASP A 48 -0.64 -10.06 14.25
N ALA A 49 0.19 -9.02 14.17
CA ALA A 49 1.11 -8.83 13.07
C ALA A 49 2.06 -10.01 12.90
N ARG A 50 2.43 -10.29 11.66
CA ARG A 50 3.45 -11.27 11.31
C ARG A 50 4.48 -10.59 10.43
N GLY A 51 5.74 -10.75 10.80
CA GLY A 51 6.81 -10.14 10.02
C GLY A 51 8.15 -10.31 10.70
N GLN A 52 9.13 -9.62 10.18
CA GLN A 52 10.50 -9.67 10.67
C GLN A 52 11.28 -8.44 10.20
N ASN A 53 12.32 -8.13 10.96
CA ASN A 53 13.37 -7.23 10.55
C ASN A 53 14.59 -8.06 10.16
N LYS A 54 15.17 -7.82 8.99
CA LYS A 54 16.38 -8.46 8.49
C LYS A 54 17.43 -7.42 8.23
N GLU A 55 18.65 -7.73 8.57
CA GLU A 55 19.81 -6.90 8.30
C GLU A 55 20.96 -7.76 7.81
N SER A 56 21.68 -7.29 6.81
CA SER A 56 22.86 -7.94 6.29
C SER A 56 24.10 -7.03 6.39
N LYS A 57 25.31 -7.64 6.32
CA LYS A 57 26.58 -6.93 6.47
C LYS A 57 26.89 -5.96 5.32
N ASP A 58 26.24 -6.09 4.19
CA ASP A 58 26.38 -5.26 2.99
C ASP A 58 25.45 -4.04 2.97
N GLY A 59 24.82 -3.73 4.11
CA GLY A 59 23.99 -2.55 4.30
C GLY A 59 22.55 -2.71 3.83
N PHE A 60 22.12 -3.94 3.56
CA PHE A 60 20.71 -4.24 3.30
C PHE A 60 19.95 -4.30 4.62
N TYR A 61 18.83 -3.61 4.70
CA TYR A 61 17.86 -3.67 5.78
C TYR A 61 16.46 -3.81 5.20
N ASP A 62 15.68 -4.70 5.79
CA ASP A 62 14.31 -5.00 5.35
C ASP A 62 13.43 -5.21 6.59
N SER A 63 12.36 -4.43 6.70
CA SER A 63 11.35 -4.55 7.74
C SER A 63 10.00 -4.79 7.08
N GLU A 64 9.59 -6.06 7.00
CA GLU A 64 8.32 -6.47 6.41
C GLU A 64 7.36 -6.97 7.48
N TRP A 65 6.15 -6.39 7.51
CA TRP A 65 5.10 -6.74 8.45
C TRP A 65 3.74 -6.82 7.77
N SER A 66 2.99 -7.87 8.12
CA SER A 66 1.68 -8.18 7.53
C SER A 66 0.61 -8.32 8.60
N TYR A 67 -0.57 -7.80 8.29
CA TYR A 67 -1.78 -7.88 9.09
C TYR A 67 -2.87 -8.57 8.28
N TYR A 68 -3.47 -9.61 8.81
CA TYR A 68 -4.50 -10.40 8.16
C TYR A 68 -5.82 -10.25 8.90
N ALA A 69 -6.92 -10.04 8.19
CA ALA A 69 -8.24 -10.04 8.79
C ALA A 69 -8.50 -11.33 9.58
N THR A 70 -9.24 -11.23 10.66
CA THR A 70 -9.65 -12.41 11.43
C THR A 70 -10.64 -13.28 10.67
N LYS A 71 -11.41 -12.67 9.75
CA LYS A 71 -12.36 -13.34 8.83
C LYS A 71 -12.25 -12.72 7.44
N GLY A 72 -12.34 -13.56 6.41
CA GLY A 72 -12.19 -13.13 5.00
C GLY A 72 -10.74 -13.07 4.56
N ASP A 73 -10.51 -12.42 3.44
CA ASP A 73 -9.25 -12.42 2.68
C ASP A 73 -8.48 -11.09 2.73
N LYS A 74 -8.99 -10.10 3.47
CA LYS A 74 -8.34 -8.80 3.58
C LYS A 74 -6.99 -8.92 4.27
N SER A 75 -6.01 -8.25 3.72
CA SER A 75 -4.68 -8.11 4.33
C SER A 75 -4.05 -6.76 4.03
N LEU A 76 -3.14 -6.37 4.88
CA LEU A 76 -2.31 -5.18 4.78
C LEU A 76 -0.86 -5.60 4.98
N VAL A 77 0.01 -5.20 4.07
CA VAL A 77 1.46 -5.43 4.14
C VAL A 77 2.16 -4.09 4.12
N PHE A 78 3.13 -3.93 5.01
CA PHE A 78 4.11 -2.85 4.96
C PHE A 78 5.49 -3.47 4.83
N ASP A 79 6.27 -2.91 3.91
CA ASP A 79 7.65 -3.28 3.67
C ASP A 79 8.48 -2.00 3.57
N PHE A 80 9.52 -1.92 4.38
CA PHE A 80 10.49 -0.83 4.41
C PHE A 80 11.87 -1.39 4.14
N LEU A 81 12.38 -1.15 2.95
CA LEU A 81 13.65 -1.68 2.48
C LEU A 81 14.65 -0.54 2.28
N VAL A 82 15.83 -0.70 2.88
CA VAL A 82 17.01 0.11 2.59
C VAL A 82 18.08 -0.79 2.00
N GLY A 83 18.71 -0.37 0.94
CA GLY A 83 19.72 -1.19 0.26
C GLY A 83 20.90 -0.40 -0.27
N PRO A 84 21.88 -1.08 -0.87
CA PRO A 84 22.95 -0.44 -1.61
C PRO A 84 22.43 0.53 -2.67
N PRO A 85 23.22 1.54 -3.07
CA PRO A 85 22.80 2.50 -4.08
C PRO A 85 22.26 1.85 -5.34
N GLY A 86 21.05 2.26 -5.75
CA GLY A 86 20.37 1.77 -6.96
C GLY A 86 19.53 0.50 -6.78
N LEU A 87 19.65 -0.24 -5.66
CA LEU A 87 18.85 -1.45 -5.43
C LEU A 87 17.35 -1.12 -5.38
N ALA A 88 16.96 -0.16 -4.56
CA ALA A 88 15.55 0.25 -4.42
C ALA A 88 14.94 0.71 -5.76
N ALA A 89 15.68 1.47 -6.56
CA ALA A 89 15.26 1.89 -7.88
C ALA A 89 15.11 0.71 -8.86
N THR A 90 16.01 -0.27 -8.79
CA THR A 90 15.95 -1.49 -9.59
C THR A 90 14.71 -2.31 -9.21
N MET A 91 14.45 -2.50 -7.91
CA MET A 91 13.27 -3.22 -7.43
C MET A 91 11.97 -2.54 -7.84
N LEU A 92 11.89 -1.21 -7.71
CA LEU A 92 10.72 -0.45 -8.18
C LEU A 92 10.48 -0.62 -9.68
N SER A 93 11.56 -0.74 -10.46
CA SER A 93 11.46 -0.91 -11.92
C SER A 93 11.12 -2.34 -12.34
N ALA A 94 11.36 -3.32 -11.46
CA ALA A 94 11.10 -4.74 -11.69
C ALA A 94 9.72 -5.19 -11.18
N LEU A 95 8.87 -4.26 -10.72
CA LEU A 95 7.52 -4.62 -10.27
C LEU A 95 6.75 -5.36 -11.35
N PRO A 96 6.08 -6.47 -11.02
CA PRO A 96 5.36 -7.27 -11.99
C PRO A 96 4.21 -6.46 -12.60
N THR A 97 4.10 -6.52 -13.94
CA THR A 97 3.07 -5.80 -14.71
C THR A 97 1.86 -6.68 -15.01
N ASN A 98 1.65 -7.75 -14.27
CA ASN A 98 0.69 -8.84 -14.56
C ASN A 98 -0.77 -8.39 -14.51
N GLY A 99 -1.21 -7.66 -15.53
CA GLY A 99 -2.63 -7.37 -15.77
C GLY A 99 -3.26 -6.30 -14.88
N GLY A 100 -2.45 -5.56 -14.14
CA GLY A 100 -2.90 -4.41 -13.35
C GLY A 100 -2.63 -3.07 -14.02
N THR A 101 -3.07 -2.01 -13.39
CA THR A 101 -2.89 -0.62 -13.83
C THR A 101 -1.92 0.10 -12.92
N PHE A 102 -0.97 0.81 -13.52
CA PHE A 102 -0.01 1.67 -12.81
C PHE A 102 -0.40 3.13 -12.95
N THR A 103 -0.39 3.85 -11.84
CA THR A 103 -0.60 5.29 -11.79
C THR A 103 0.59 5.94 -11.09
N LYS A 104 1.24 6.91 -11.72
CA LYS A 104 2.26 7.72 -11.05
C LYS A 104 1.61 8.63 -10.03
N LEU A 105 2.24 8.77 -8.87
CA LEU A 105 1.81 9.69 -7.82
C LEU A 105 2.85 10.79 -7.68
N GLU A 106 2.35 12.02 -7.52
CA GLU A 106 3.17 13.20 -7.30
C GLU A 106 3.22 13.55 -5.81
N GLY A 107 4.32 14.13 -5.35
CA GLY A 107 4.48 14.59 -3.97
C GLY A 107 4.90 13.53 -2.95
N PHE A 108 5.25 12.34 -3.40
CA PHE A 108 5.71 11.23 -2.54
C PHE A 108 7.11 10.79 -2.95
N GLY A 109 8.10 11.01 -2.07
CA GLY A 109 9.49 10.60 -2.32
C GLY A 109 10.08 11.20 -3.59
N ASP A 110 11.01 10.47 -4.20
CA ASP A 110 11.63 10.83 -5.48
C ASP A 110 10.82 10.24 -6.65
N LYS A 111 10.13 9.14 -6.40
CA LYS A 111 9.20 8.48 -7.33
C LYS A 111 8.18 7.67 -6.55
N ALA A 112 6.91 7.78 -6.91
CA ALA A 112 5.88 6.92 -6.36
C ALA A 112 4.98 6.36 -7.43
N ILE A 113 4.55 5.10 -7.25
CA ILE A 113 3.70 4.37 -8.18
C ILE A 113 2.61 3.67 -7.37
N PHE A 114 1.38 3.88 -7.78
CA PHE A 114 0.24 3.11 -7.31
C PHE A 114 -0.11 2.04 -8.33
N TYR A 115 -0.26 0.81 -7.88
CA TYR A 115 -0.69 -0.33 -8.65
C TYR A 115 -2.03 -0.83 -8.13
N HIS A 116 -2.92 -1.21 -9.03
CA HIS A 116 -4.12 -1.95 -8.68
C HIS A 116 -4.46 -2.98 -9.75
N ASP A 117 -5.09 -4.07 -9.37
CA ASP A 117 -5.54 -5.09 -10.27
C ASP A 117 -7.00 -5.53 -10.01
N LYS A 118 -7.50 -6.41 -10.88
CA LYS A 118 -8.86 -6.94 -10.81
C LYS A 118 -9.07 -7.95 -9.67
N THR A 119 -8.01 -8.42 -9.02
CA THR A 119 -8.10 -9.35 -7.87
C THR A 119 -8.31 -8.62 -6.55
N GLY A 120 -8.28 -7.28 -6.57
CA GLY A 120 -8.41 -6.44 -5.37
C GLY A 120 -7.08 -6.22 -4.66
N LEU A 121 -5.95 -6.43 -5.34
CA LEU A 121 -4.64 -5.99 -4.87
C LEU A 121 -4.44 -4.52 -5.21
N GLU A 122 -4.22 -3.71 -4.19
CA GLU A 122 -3.79 -2.32 -4.29
C GLU A 122 -2.41 -2.20 -3.65
N MET A 123 -1.46 -1.60 -4.34
CA MET A 123 -0.10 -1.47 -3.86
C MET A 123 0.46 -0.07 -4.17
N MET A 124 1.04 0.56 -3.17
CA MET A 124 1.77 1.80 -3.31
C MET A 124 3.25 1.57 -3.05
N ASN A 125 4.07 2.01 -3.97
CA ASN A 125 5.52 1.91 -3.88
C ASN A 125 6.11 3.30 -3.94
N ILE A 126 6.92 3.67 -2.95
CA ILE A 126 7.57 4.98 -2.82
C ILE A 126 9.07 4.78 -2.75
N LEU A 127 9.78 5.37 -3.69
CA LEU A 127 11.23 5.44 -3.70
C LEU A 127 11.69 6.77 -3.09
N LYS A 128 12.62 6.71 -2.14
CA LYS A 128 13.31 7.88 -1.59
C LYS A 128 14.78 7.54 -1.35
N GLY A 129 15.68 8.11 -2.17
CA GLY A 129 17.10 7.76 -2.12
C GLY A 129 17.32 6.26 -2.32
N ASN A 130 17.91 5.59 -1.33
CA ASN A 130 18.16 4.15 -1.32
C ASN A 130 17.04 3.34 -0.63
N THR A 131 15.93 3.99 -0.29
CA THR A 131 14.81 3.37 0.43
C THR A 131 13.65 3.12 -0.52
N LEU A 132 13.07 1.93 -0.44
CA LEU A 132 11.80 1.57 -1.05
C LEU A 132 10.77 1.27 0.05
N ILE A 133 9.65 1.97 0.03
CA ILE A 133 8.52 1.71 0.92
C ILE A 133 7.41 1.10 0.07
N THR A 134 6.95 -0.08 0.44
CA THR A 134 5.83 -0.75 -0.20
C THR A 134 4.68 -0.89 0.80
N ILE A 135 3.48 -0.47 0.38
CA ILE A 135 2.25 -0.66 1.14
C ILE A 135 1.28 -1.40 0.24
N GLY A 136 0.94 -2.62 0.64
CA GLY A 136 0.03 -3.49 -0.10
C GLY A 136 -1.26 -3.74 0.68
N ILE A 137 -2.42 -3.60 0.01
CA ILE A 137 -3.73 -3.96 0.54
C ILE A 137 -4.36 -4.97 -0.40
N HIS A 138 -4.86 -6.06 0.14
CA HIS A 138 -5.59 -7.08 -0.61
C HIS A 138 -7.02 -7.23 -0.09
N GLY A 139 -7.94 -7.67 -0.95
CA GLY A 139 -9.34 -7.93 -0.58
C GLY A 139 -10.18 -6.67 -0.43
N MET A 140 -9.71 -5.52 -0.88
CA MET A 140 -10.55 -4.32 -1.01
C MET A 140 -11.34 -4.40 -2.32
N PRO A 141 -12.62 -3.96 -2.31
CA PRO A 141 -13.37 -3.90 -3.57
C PRO A 141 -12.68 -2.90 -4.51
N GLY A 142 -12.15 -3.42 -5.60
CA GLY A 142 -11.46 -2.61 -6.60
C GLY A 142 -12.37 -1.50 -7.19
N PRO A 143 -11.79 -0.49 -7.84
CA PRO A 143 -12.56 0.58 -8.48
C PRO A 143 -13.58 0.06 -9.49
N THR A 144 -13.36 -1.10 -10.09
CA THR A 144 -14.30 -1.79 -10.97
C THR A 144 -15.59 -2.24 -10.26
N ALA A 145 -15.55 -2.60 -8.99
CA ALA A 145 -16.76 -2.91 -8.22
C ALA A 145 -17.60 -1.64 -7.99
N LEU A 146 -16.96 -0.51 -7.71
CA LEU A 146 -17.62 0.79 -7.58
C LEU A 146 -18.19 1.33 -8.91
N GLU A 147 -17.53 1.04 -10.02
CA GLU A 147 -18.05 1.43 -11.35
C GLU A 147 -19.17 0.52 -11.82
N GLN A 148 -19.14 -0.77 -11.52
CA GLN A 148 -20.22 -1.71 -11.80
C GLN A 148 -21.47 -1.43 -10.96
N GLU A 149 -21.32 -1.04 -9.69
CA GLU A 149 -22.44 -0.59 -8.86
C GLU A 149 -23.08 0.71 -9.39
N LYS A 150 -22.29 1.64 -9.92
CA LYS A 150 -22.80 2.87 -10.52
C LYS A 150 -23.49 2.65 -11.87
N GLN A 151 -23.17 1.58 -12.59
CA GLN A 151 -23.79 1.22 -13.87
C GLN A 151 -25.03 0.33 -13.69
N SER A 152 -25.25 -0.24 -12.52
CA SER A 152 -26.38 -1.13 -12.22
C SER A 152 -27.76 -0.45 -12.13
N PRO A 153 -27.92 0.85 -11.78
CA PRO A 153 -29.25 1.45 -11.67
C PRO A 153 -29.99 1.71 -13.00
N GLN A 154 -29.33 1.60 -14.15
CA GLN A 154 -29.98 1.94 -15.41
C GLN A 154 -30.79 0.80 -16.06
N LYS A 155 -30.72 -0.42 -15.55
CA LYS A 155 -31.50 -1.57 -16.09
C LYS A 155 -32.84 -1.82 -15.43
N SER A 156 -33.13 -1.21 -14.28
CA SER A 156 -34.34 -1.46 -13.52
C SER A 156 -35.55 -0.53 -13.91
N CYS A 157 -35.32 0.45 -14.75
CA CYS A 157 -36.36 1.45 -15.09
C CYS A 157 -37.04 1.22 -16.45
N ARG A 158 -36.90 0.04 -17.09
CA ARG A 158 -37.55 -0.26 -18.39
C ARG A 158 -38.63 -1.33 -18.38
N ILE A 159 -39.05 -1.80 -17.21
CA ILE A 159 -40.17 -2.74 -17.12
C ILE A 159 -41.31 -2.13 -16.27
N SER A 160 -41.92 -1.08 -16.74
CA SER A 160 -43.25 -0.67 -16.29
C SER A 160 -43.84 0.34 -17.25
N LYS A 161 -44.15 -0.10 -18.47
CA LYS A 161 -45.15 0.50 -19.37
C LYS A 161 -45.58 -0.57 -20.37
N ARG A 162 -46.51 -1.40 -19.96
CA ARG A 162 -47.52 -2.04 -20.78
C ARG A 162 -48.73 -2.33 -19.92
#